data_0ea482dfccda083d352e968b95b20ad9
#
_entry.id   0ea482dfccda083d352e968b95b20ad9
#
_cell.length_a   1.000
_cell.length_b   1.000
_cell.length_c   1.000
_cell.angle_alpha   90.00
_cell.angle_beta   90.00
_cell.angle_gamma   90.00
#
_symmetry.space_group_name_H-M   'P 1'
#
loop_
_entity.id
_entity.type
_entity.pdbx_description
1 polymer ?
#
loop_
_entity_poly.entity_id
_entity_poly.type
_entity_poly.pdbx_seq_one_letter_code
_entity_poly.pdbx_strand_id
1 'polypeptide(L)'
;MITPLADPAVRRVALVRLRVGLGDLLCTVPALRRLRAARPDVEVTLVTFGRMAPVVDRLGGTVDSLLAFPGAPGVPDGPVDPAGWAPFTAAARARRFDLGLQAYGDRPAANRVTAALGARLTGGFAPTGWDPPAGSEALHLRYPLHLHEAARHVALLEHLGLPPGGEAAMDFPVTTDDEAEHAATLAAHGLVPGRYAVLHPGASAPTRRWPVDRYAAVGDALAADGLAVVVTGVATERDVSARVVAAMRAPAVDLTGATGLGGLAALLRDSAVLVGNDTGSAHLAAAVGARSVTVFLPGDPVRWAHPGPRHRALTPTVACAPCPHLACPIEFRCALTVDPADVAGAARELAAP
;
A
#
# COMPACT_ATOMS: atom_id res chain seq x y z
N MET A 1 25.10 -22.47 -1.33
CA MET A 1 24.38 -21.21 -1.09
C MET A 1 23.28 -21.50 -0.08
N ILE A 2 23.17 -20.73 1.00
CA ILE A 2 22.11 -20.96 2.01
C ILE A 2 20.80 -20.44 1.42
N THR A 3 19.84 -21.31 1.20
CA THR A 3 18.50 -21.00 0.65
C THR A 3 17.43 -21.36 1.69
N PRO A 4 17.23 -20.52 2.73
CA PRO A 4 16.44 -20.89 3.89
C PRO A 4 14.98 -21.22 3.57
N LEU A 5 14.39 -20.62 2.55
CA LEU A 5 13.01 -20.92 2.15
C LEU A 5 12.88 -22.25 1.37
N ALA A 6 13.99 -22.83 0.90
CA ALA A 6 14.01 -24.17 0.33
C ALA A 6 14.30 -25.26 1.39
N ASP A 7 14.75 -24.89 2.60
CA ASP A 7 15.04 -25.82 3.69
C ASP A 7 13.73 -26.22 4.41
N PRO A 8 13.35 -27.51 4.41
CA PRO A 8 12.15 -27.98 5.11
C PRO A 8 12.21 -27.81 6.64
N ALA A 9 13.38 -27.60 7.22
CA ALA A 9 13.53 -27.32 8.65
C ALA A 9 13.11 -25.89 9.04
N VAL A 10 12.97 -24.98 8.07
CA VAL A 10 12.42 -23.64 8.31
C VAL A 10 10.90 -23.72 8.31
N ARG A 11 10.29 -23.56 9.46
CA ARG A 11 8.84 -23.69 9.70
C ARG A 11 8.20 -22.41 10.22
N ARG A 12 8.93 -21.58 10.96
CA ARG A 12 8.44 -20.35 11.59
C ARG A 12 9.20 -19.14 11.06
N VAL A 13 8.50 -18.33 10.31
CA VAL A 13 9.07 -17.14 9.66
C VAL A 13 8.45 -15.87 10.23
N ALA A 14 9.29 -14.95 10.73
CA ALA A 14 8.89 -13.61 11.09
C ALA A 14 9.19 -12.66 9.91
N LEU A 15 8.17 -12.03 9.33
CA LEU A 15 8.32 -11.00 8.31
C LEU A 15 8.19 -9.62 8.96
N VAL A 16 9.26 -8.86 9.02
CA VAL A 16 9.33 -7.54 9.67
C VAL A 16 8.98 -6.45 8.65
N ARG A 17 7.72 -6.00 8.69
CA ARG A 17 7.19 -4.94 7.81
C ARG A 17 6.67 -3.78 8.67
N LEU A 18 7.53 -2.81 8.96
CA LEU A 18 7.26 -1.75 9.94
C LEU A 18 6.60 -0.49 9.32
N ARG A 19 6.36 -0.46 8.02
CA ARG A 19 5.57 0.60 7.39
C ARG A 19 4.10 0.44 7.71
N VAL A 20 3.41 1.56 7.87
CA VAL A 20 2.03 1.60 8.37
C VAL A 20 1.00 2.08 7.34
N GLY A 21 1.38 2.22 6.08
CA GLY A 21 0.45 2.50 5.00
C GLY A 21 -0.30 1.24 4.55
N LEU A 22 -1.58 1.39 4.22
CA LEU A 22 -2.37 0.33 3.59
C LEU A 22 -1.64 -0.21 2.35
N GLY A 23 -1.17 0.69 1.46
CA GLY A 23 -0.43 0.32 0.26
C GLY A 23 0.87 -0.42 0.56
N ASP A 24 1.56 -0.04 1.64
CA ASP A 24 2.78 -0.73 2.07
C ASP A 24 2.53 -2.20 2.44
N LEU A 25 1.41 -2.51 3.09
CA LEU A 25 1.04 -3.89 3.39
C LEU A 25 0.53 -4.63 2.15
N LEU A 26 -0.30 -4.00 1.34
CA LEU A 26 -0.80 -4.61 0.11
C LEU A 26 0.33 -4.98 -0.85
N CYS A 27 1.40 -4.19 -0.92
CA CYS A 27 2.59 -4.53 -1.71
C CYS A 27 3.36 -5.76 -1.20
N THR A 28 3.11 -6.24 0.03
CA THR A 28 3.71 -7.50 0.52
C THR A 28 2.88 -8.72 0.15
N VAL A 29 1.60 -8.55 -0.17
CA VAL A 29 0.65 -9.65 -0.44
C VAL A 29 1.13 -10.59 -1.56
N PRO A 30 1.64 -10.11 -2.71
CA PRO A 30 2.12 -11.01 -3.76
C PRO A 30 3.21 -11.97 -3.28
N ALA A 31 4.16 -11.47 -2.49
CA ALA A 31 5.24 -12.29 -1.93
C ALA A 31 4.70 -13.30 -0.89
N LEU A 32 3.79 -12.88 -0.02
CA LEU A 32 3.16 -13.74 0.98
C LEU A 32 2.33 -14.85 0.33
N ARG A 33 1.54 -14.55 -0.69
CA ARG A 33 0.77 -15.55 -1.46
C ARG A 33 1.68 -16.58 -2.11
N ARG A 34 2.77 -16.13 -2.72
CA ARG A 34 3.78 -17.05 -3.31
C ARG A 34 4.45 -17.91 -2.26
N LEU A 35 4.79 -17.32 -1.10
CA LEU A 35 5.35 -18.10 0.02
C LEU A 35 4.36 -19.16 0.47
N ARG A 36 3.11 -18.81 0.68
CA ARG A 36 2.05 -19.75 1.10
C ARG A 36 1.82 -20.86 0.07
N ALA A 37 1.83 -20.54 -1.23
CA ALA A 37 1.65 -21.54 -2.29
C ALA A 37 2.82 -22.53 -2.37
N ALA A 38 4.06 -22.05 -2.23
CA ALA A 38 5.24 -22.89 -2.30
C ALA A 38 5.55 -23.62 -0.97
N ARG A 39 5.19 -23.04 0.16
CA ARG A 39 5.47 -23.51 1.52
C ARG A 39 4.23 -23.39 2.42
N PRO A 40 3.19 -24.19 2.16
CA PRO A 40 1.98 -24.20 2.99
C PRO A 40 2.22 -24.65 4.43
N ASP A 41 3.36 -25.28 4.68
CA ASP A 41 3.84 -25.79 5.95
C ASP A 41 4.52 -24.73 6.84
N VAL A 42 4.79 -23.52 6.32
CA VAL A 42 5.44 -22.44 7.06
C VAL A 42 4.41 -21.58 7.78
N GLU A 43 4.61 -21.39 9.08
CA GLU A 43 3.90 -20.41 9.89
C GLU A 43 4.52 -19.02 9.67
N VAL A 44 3.72 -18.05 9.20
CA VAL A 44 4.15 -16.68 8.93
C VAL A 44 3.60 -15.75 10.02
N THR A 45 4.50 -15.16 10.80
CA THR A 45 4.18 -14.06 11.71
C THR A 45 4.56 -12.72 11.05
N LEU A 46 3.59 -11.83 10.87
CA LEU A 46 3.87 -10.46 10.46
C LEU A 46 4.23 -9.61 11.68
N VAL A 47 5.39 -8.98 11.66
CA VAL A 47 5.82 -8.03 12.69
C VAL A 47 5.57 -6.62 12.16
N THR A 48 4.58 -5.94 12.73
CA THR A 48 4.20 -4.56 12.37
C THR A 48 3.51 -3.87 13.54
N PHE A 49 3.18 -2.58 13.43
CA PHE A 49 2.46 -1.85 14.46
C PHE A 49 1.06 -2.43 14.70
N GLY A 50 0.64 -2.52 15.97
CA GLY A 50 -0.65 -3.11 16.36
C GLY A 50 -1.86 -2.44 15.72
N ARG A 51 -1.79 -1.14 15.38
CA ARG A 51 -2.86 -0.44 14.66
C ARG A 51 -3.12 -0.96 13.24
N MET A 52 -2.20 -1.77 12.70
CA MET A 52 -2.39 -2.42 11.40
C MET A 52 -3.18 -3.73 11.48
N ALA A 53 -3.55 -4.19 12.68
CA ALA A 53 -4.32 -5.42 12.87
C ALA A 53 -5.55 -5.53 11.95
N PRO A 54 -6.40 -4.49 11.78
CA PRO A 54 -7.57 -4.60 10.89
C PRO A 54 -7.23 -4.86 9.42
N VAL A 55 -6.04 -4.44 8.97
CA VAL A 55 -5.56 -4.76 7.61
C VAL A 55 -4.96 -6.15 7.57
N VAL A 56 -4.17 -6.53 8.59
CA VAL A 56 -3.54 -7.85 8.70
C VAL A 56 -4.58 -8.97 8.78
N ASP A 57 -5.65 -8.75 9.52
CA ASP A 57 -6.78 -9.70 9.64
C ASP A 57 -7.44 -9.99 8.28
N ARG A 58 -7.40 -9.02 7.35
CA ARG A 58 -7.86 -9.19 5.97
C ARG A 58 -6.90 -10.00 5.09
N LEU A 59 -5.64 -10.16 5.51
CA LEU A 59 -4.64 -10.96 4.78
C LEU A 59 -4.74 -12.45 5.13
N GLY A 60 -5.88 -12.90 5.64
CA GLY A 60 -6.14 -14.27 6.06
C GLY A 60 -5.69 -15.31 5.03
N GLY A 61 -5.11 -16.41 5.51
CA GLY A 61 -4.53 -17.47 4.69
C GLY A 61 -3.12 -17.18 4.17
N THR A 62 -2.62 -15.93 4.28
CA THR A 62 -1.22 -15.59 3.93
C THR A 62 -0.36 -15.27 5.15
N VAL A 63 -0.98 -14.75 6.22
CA VAL A 63 -0.36 -14.45 7.52
C VAL A 63 -1.10 -15.23 8.60
N ASP A 64 -0.38 -15.95 9.45
CA ASP A 64 -0.97 -16.75 10.52
C ASP A 64 -1.13 -15.98 11.83
N SER A 65 -0.25 -15.00 12.08
CA SER A 65 -0.33 -14.18 13.29
C SER A 65 0.35 -12.82 13.14
N LEU A 66 -0.08 -11.88 13.98
CA LEU A 66 0.54 -10.58 14.17
C LEU A 66 1.38 -10.58 15.44
N LEU A 67 2.61 -10.04 15.37
CA LEU A 67 3.39 -9.63 16.52
C LEU A 67 3.48 -8.10 16.53
N ALA A 68 2.76 -7.47 17.47
CA ALA A 68 2.68 -6.01 17.54
C ALA A 68 4.04 -5.38 17.91
N PHE A 69 4.52 -4.51 17.02
CA PHE A 69 5.79 -3.79 17.19
C PHE A 69 5.55 -2.48 17.97
N PRO A 70 6.32 -2.22 19.05
CA PRO A 70 6.13 -1.05 19.90
C PRO A 70 6.77 0.24 19.37
N GLY A 71 7.44 0.19 18.23
CA GLY A 71 8.28 1.27 17.74
C GLY A 71 9.74 1.13 18.18
N ALA A 72 10.65 1.73 17.42
CA ALA A 72 12.06 1.80 17.74
C ALA A 72 12.71 3.06 17.15
N PRO A 73 13.79 3.58 17.76
CA PRO A 73 14.54 4.69 17.20
C PRO A 73 15.03 4.39 15.78
N GLY A 74 14.81 5.35 14.86
CA GLY A 74 15.16 5.23 13.44
C GLY A 74 14.10 4.54 12.57
N VAL A 75 12.95 4.14 13.13
CA VAL A 75 11.72 3.73 12.42
C VAL A 75 10.71 4.86 12.56
N PRO A 76 10.50 5.68 11.51
CA PRO A 76 9.70 6.90 11.60
C PRO A 76 8.19 6.69 11.51
N ASP A 77 7.74 5.47 11.24
CA ASP A 77 6.34 5.15 10.90
C ASP A 77 5.39 5.13 12.11
N GLY A 78 5.89 5.33 13.33
CA GLY A 78 5.07 5.40 14.53
C GLY A 78 5.84 5.83 15.76
N PRO A 79 5.12 6.07 16.86
CA PRO A 79 5.74 6.43 18.13
C PRO A 79 6.60 5.28 18.63
N VAL A 80 7.63 5.65 19.41
CA VAL A 80 8.47 4.68 20.13
C VAL A 80 7.88 4.50 21.52
N ASP A 81 7.57 3.26 21.90
CA ASP A 81 7.24 2.86 23.26
C ASP A 81 8.40 2.06 23.87
N PRO A 82 9.28 2.71 24.68
CA PRO A 82 10.39 2.02 25.29
C PRO A 82 9.97 0.93 26.29
N ALA A 83 8.82 1.09 26.96
CA ALA A 83 8.31 0.10 27.91
C ALA A 83 7.82 -1.17 27.21
N GLY A 84 7.29 -1.05 25.99
CA GLY A 84 6.84 -2.17 25.15
C GLY A 84 7.99 -3.00 24.57
N TRP A 85 9.23 -2.50 24.58
CA TRP A 85 10.34 -3.19 23.90
C TRP A 85 10.73 -4.53 24.53
N ALA A 86 10.86 -4.60 25.86
CA ALA A 86 11.23 -5.84 26.57
C ALA A 86 10.13 -6.91 26.43
N PRO A 87 8.83 -6.61 26.65
CA PRO A 87 7.74 -7.56 26.37
C PRO A 87 7.72 -8.04 24.90
N PHE A 88 7.91 -7.14 23.95
CA PHE A 88 7.95 -7.47 22.52
C PHE A 88 9.07 -8.48 22.19
N THR A 89 10.31 -8.20 22.64
CA THR A 89 11.43 -9.10 22.37
C THR A 89 11.32 -10.43 23.09
N ALA A 90 10.74 -10.46 24.29
CA ALA A 90 10.43 -11.70 25.01
C ALA A 90 9.40 -12.54 24.26
N ALA A 91 8.30 -11.92 23.79
CA ALA A 91 7.27 -12.58 23.00
C ALA A 91 7.82 -13.10 21.66
N ALA A 92 8.70 -12.33 20.99
CA ALA A 92 9.37 -12.76 19.78
C ALA A 92 10.23 -14.01 19.99
N ARG A 93 11.08 -14.00 21.02
CA ARG A 93 11.96 -15.13 21.34
C ARG A 93 11.19 -16.39 21.77
N ALA A 94 10.07 -16.23 22.47
CA ALA A 94 9.20 -17.35 22.84
C ALA A 94 8.62 -18.08 21.62
N ARG A 95 8.45 -17.40 20.49
CA ARG A 95 7.97 -18.00 19.23
C ARG A 95 9.03 -18.85 18.52
N ARG A 96 10.30 -18.74 18.90
CA ARG A 96 11.42 -19.53 18.35
C ARG A 96 11.43 -19.51 16.83
N PHE A 97 11.47 -18.35 16.21
CA PHE A 97 11.53 -18.22 14.78
C PHE A 97 12.75 -18.90 14.17
N ASP A 98 12.54 -19.64 13.09
CA ASP A 98 13.63 -20.22 12.32
C ASP A 98 14.29 -19.16 11.43
N LEU A 99 13.47 -18.22 10.91
CA LEU A 99 13.91 -17.17 10.02
C LEU A 99 13.23 -15.85 10.35
N GLY A 100 14.01 -14.80 10.60
CA GLY A 100 13.58 -13.41 10.71
C GLY A 100 13.95 -12.64 9.46
N LEU A 101 12.99 -12.02 8.79
CA LEU A 101 13.19 -11.30 7.53
C LEU A 101 12.88 -9.82 7.66
N GLN A 102 13.89 -8.97 7.44
CA GLN A 102 13.70 -7.55 7.25
C GLN A 102 13.05 -7.28 5.88
N ALA A 103 11.80 -6.86 5.86
CA ALA A 103 11.02 -6.53 4.67
C ALA A 103 10.53 -5.06 4.68
N TYR A 104 11.10 -4.22 5.55
CA TYR A 104 10.78 -2.79 5.63
C TYR A 104 11.34 -2.00 4.43
N GLY A 105 12.56 -2.34 3.99
CA GLY A 105 13.26 -1.68 2.90
C GLY A 105 14.61 -1.05 3.29
N ASP A 106 14.90 0.15 2.80
CA ASP A 106 16.20 0.80 2.89
C ASP A 106 16.40 1.56 4.24
N ARG A 107 16.37 0.82 5.38
CA ARG A 107 16.57 1.39 6.72
C ARG A 107 17.32 0.45 7.66
N PRO A 108 18.56 0.78 8.08
CA PRO A 108 19.33 -0.05 9.01
C PRO A 108 18.65 -0.31 10.35
N ALA A 109 17.77 0.59 10.81
CA ALA A 109 17.02 0.39 12.04
C ALA A 109 16.13 -0.88 11.98
N ALA A 110 15.55 -1.19 10.82
CA ALA A 110 14.75 -2.38 10.65
C ALA A 110 15.58 -3.67 10.75
N ASN A 111 16.84 -3.65 10.31
CA ASN A 111 17.75 -4.80 10.48
C ASN A 111 18.06 -5.03 11.98
N ARG A 112 18.23 -3.97 12.77
CA ARG A 112 18.39 -4.10 14.24
C ARG A 112 17.15 -4.69 14.90
N VAL A 113 15.95 -4.24 14.50
CA VAL A 113 14.69 -4.79 15.00
C VAL A 113 14.58 -6.28 14.66
N THR A 114 14.91 -6.66 13.42
CA THR A 114 14.85 -8.05 12.96
C THR A 114 15.82 -8.94 13.74
N ALA A 115 17.04 -8.48 13.97
CA ALA A 115 18.03 -9.22 14.77
C ALA A 115 17.57 -9.40 16.23
N ALA A 116 16.86 -8.41 16.81
CA ALA A 116 16.37 -8.47 18.19
C ALA A 116 15.27 -9.54 18.42
N LEU A 117 14.63 -10.05 17.35
CA LEU A 117 13.65 -11.14 17.43
C LEU A 117 14.27 -12.45 17.91
N GLY A 118 15.60 -12.63 17.79
CA GLY A 118 16.31 -13.83 18.21
C GLY A 118 16.00 -15.06 17.36
N ALA A 119 15.71 -14.88 16.07
CA ALA A 119 15.52 -15.97 15.12
C ALA A 119 16.85 -16.74 14.91
N ARG A 120 16.76 -18.02 14.53
CA ARG A 120 17.91 -18.87 14.22
C ARG A 120 18.70 -18.33 13.02
N LEU A 121 18.01 -17.87 11.99
CA LEU A 121 18.58 -17.17 10.83
C LEU A 121 17.95 -15.77 10.74
N THR A 122 18.77 -14.79 10.39
CA THR A 122 18.31 -13.40 10.17
C THR A 122 18.79 -12.93 8.80
N GLY A 123 17.85 -12.43 7.99
CA GLY A 123 18.09 -11.94 6.65
C GLY A 123 17.13 -10.83 6.25
N GLY A 124 17.05 -10.57 4.94
CA GLY A 124 16.13 -9.58 4.42
C GLY A 124 16.81 -8.54 3.54
N PHE A 125 16.26 -7.34 3.45
CA PHE A 125 16.89 -6.28 2.68
C PHE A 125 18.15 -5.74 3.36
N ALA A 126 19.22 -5.55 2.57
CA ALA A 126 20.40 -4.80 2.95
C ALA A 126 20.22 -3.34 2.47
N PRO A 127 20.07 -2.38 3.40
CA PRO A 127 20.01 -0.97 3.07
C PRO A 127 21.27 -0.45 2.37
N THR A 128 21.14 0.65 1.64
CA THR A 128 22.28 1.33 1.02
C THR A 128 23.29 1.76 2.10
N GLY A 129 24.57 1.44 1.88
CA GLY A 129 25.63 1.77 2.82
C GLY A 129 25.65 0.96 4.13
N TRP A 130 24.83 -0.10 4.22
CA TRP A 130 24.83 -1.03 5.34
C TRP A 130 25.36 -2.39 4.88
N ASP A 131 26.28 -2.96 5.65
CA ASP A 131 26.83 -4.28 5.38
C ASP A 131 26.22 -5.32 6.31
N PRO A 132 25.81 -6.50 5.77
CA PRO A 132 25.37 -7.61 6.58
C PRO A 132 26.43 -8.09 7.57
N PRO A 133 26.03 -8.65 8.71
CA PRO A 133 26.96 -9.34 9.61
C PRO A 133 27.72 -10.45 8.87
N ALA A 134 29.00 -10.62 9.22
CA ALA A 134 29.87 -11.63 8.61
C ALA A 134 29.22 -13.03 8.67
N GLY A 135 29.21 -13.71 7.52
CA GLY A 135 28.63 -15.03 7.35
C GLY A 135 27.10 -15.03 7.11
N SER A 136 26.45 -13.86 7.08
CA SER A 136 25.03 -13.73 6.75
C SER A 136 24.76 -13.04 5.40
N GLU A 137 25.81 -12.75 4.62
CA GLU A 137 25.73 -11.99 3.37
C GLU A 137 24.75 -12.61 2.38
N ALA A 138 24.75 -13.95 2.28
CA ALA A 138 23.85 -14.69 1.40
C ALA A 138 22.37 -14.62 1.79
N LEU A 139 22.06 -14.19 3.03
CA LEU A 139 20.70 -14.01 3.53
C LEU A 139 20.16 -12.60 3.29
N HIS A 140 20.96 -11.71 2.70
CA HIS A 140 20.60 -10.33 2.51
C HIS A 140 20.62 -9.92 1.03
N LEU A 141 19.50 -9.40 0.54
CA LEU A 141 19.38 -8.82 -0.79
C LEU A 141 19.58 -7.30 -0.71
N ARG A 142 20.53 -6.75 -1.47
CA ARG A 142 20.63 -5.29 -1.63
C ARG A 142 19.27 -4.74 -2.08
N TYR A 143 18.79 -3.69 -1.40
CA TYR A 143 17.46 -3.16 -1.65
C TYR A 143 17.31 -2.68 -3.10
N PRO A 144 16.45 -3.31 -3.94
CA PRO A 144 16.43 -3.11 -5.37
C PRO A 144 15.62 -1.86 -5.74
N LEU A 145 16.27 -0.70 -5.81
CA LEU A 145 15.64 0.61 -6.05
C LEU A 145 14.88 0.71 -7.39
N HIS A 146 15.29 -0.07 -8.39
CA HIS A 146 14.73 -0.07 -9.75
C HIS A 146 13.43 -0.87 -9.91
N LEU A 147 12.97 -1.56 -8.86
CA LEU A 147 11.77 -2.39 -8.91
C LEU A 147 10.57 -1.70 -8.26
N HIS A 148 9.37 -2.05 -8.73
CA HIS A 148 8.13 -1.77 -8.02
C HIS A 148 8.13 -2.41 -6.62
N GLU A 149 7.51 -1.76 -5.62
CA GLU A 149 7.58 -2.20 -4.22
C GLU A 149 7.14 -3.67 -4.04
N ALA A 150 6.07 -4.10 -4.69
CA ALA A 150 5.63 -5.49 -4.61
C ALA A 150 6.67 -6.47 -5.21
N ALA A 151 7.28 -6.11 -6.33
CA ALA A 151 8.33 -6.92 -6.95
C ALA A 151 9.59 -7.03 -6.08
N ARG A 152 9.90 -6.01 -5.26
CA ARG A 152 11.01 -6.07 -4.29
C ARG A 152 10.81 -7.19 -3.29
N HIS A 153 9.60 -7.33 -2.75
CA HIS A 153 9.29 -8.39 -1.78
C HIS A 153 9.34 -9.77 -2.41
N VAL A 154 8.86 -9.91 -3.64
CA VAL A 154 8.99 -11.15 -4.42
C VAL A 154 10.45 -11.49 -4.64
N ALA A 155 11.26 -10.54 -5.12
CA ALA A 155 12.70 -10.73 -5.35
C ALA A 155 13.45 -11.11 -4.06
N LEU A 156 13.04 -10.57 -2.90
CA LEU A 156 13.62 -10.97 -1.62
C LEU A 156 13.38 -12.45 -1.32
N LEU A 157 12.14 -12.92 -1.49
CA LEU A 157 11.84 -14.33 -1.20
C LEU A 157 12.49 -15.28 -2.22
N GLU A 158 12.58 -14.89 -3.49
CA GLU A 158 13.31 -15.64 -4.52
C GLU A 158 14.80 -15.72 -4.20
N HIS A 159 15.42 -14.63 -3.78
CA HIS A 159 16.80 -14.60 -3.31
C HIS A 159 17.05 -15.60 -2.16
N LEU A 160 16.05 -15.79 -1.29
CA LEU A 160 16.11 -16.70 -0.14
C LEU A 160 15.69 -18.14 -0.48
N GLY A 161 15.46 -18.46 -1.74
CA GLY A 161 15.21 -19.83 -2.21
C GLY A 161 13.78 -20.18 -2.52
N LEU A 162 12.86 -19.19 -2.56
CA LEU A 162 11.54 -19.42 -3.14
C LEU A 162 11.69 -19.63 -4.66
N PRO A 163 11.02 -20.62 -5.27
CA PRO A 163 11.08 -20.81 -6.72
C PRO A 163 10.69 -19.54 -7.49
N PRO A 164 11.41 -19.18 -8.56
CA PRO A 164 11.09 -18.05 -9.39
C PRO A 164 9.77 -18.27 -10.17
N GLY A 165 9.13 -17.17 -10.56
CA GLY A 165 7.87 -17.23 -11.33
C GLY A 165 6.63 -17.34 -10.46
N GLY A 166 5.48 -17.52 -11.10
CA GLY A 166 4.17 -17.52 -10.45
C GLY A 166 3.51 -16.13 -10.42
N GLU A 167 2.22 -16.13 -10.12
CA GLU A 167 1.42 -14.91 -10.08
C GLU A 167 1.84 -14.02 -8.90
N ALA A 168 2.10 -12.76 -9.21
CA ALA A 168 2.47 -11.73 -8.23
C ALA A 168 1.38 -10.64 -8.11
N ALA A 169 0.13 -10.99 -8.37
CA ALA A 169 -0.98 -10.05 -8.29
C ALA A 169 -1.23 -9.65 -6.83
N MET A 170 -1.51 -8.37 -6.64
CA MET A 170 -2.07 -7.87 -5.39
C MET A 170 -3.48 -8.41 -5.21
N ASP A 171 -3.90 -8.56 -3.97
CA ASP A 171 -5.22 -9.06 -3.63
C ASP A 171 -5.69 -8.45 -2.31
N PHE A 172 -6.98 -8.17 -2.24
CA PHE A 172 -7.63 -7.76 -1.01
C PHE A 172 -9.01 -8.42 -0.95
N PRO A 173 -9.25 -9.30 0.03
CA PRO A 173 -10.51 -10.03 0.13
C PRO A 173 -11.64 -9.08 0.55
N VAL A 174 -12.74 -9.16 -0.19
CA VAL A 174 -14.02 -8.53 0.15
C VAL A 174 -14.92 -9.60 0.76
N THR A 175 -15.39 -9.36 1.99
CA THR A 175 -16.22 -10.30 2.73
C THR A 175 -17.71 -10.12 2.43
N THR A 176 -18.54 -11.05 2.89
CA THR A 176 -20.00 -10.92 2.78
C THR A 176 -20.54 -9.66 3.49
N ASP A 177 -19.97 -9.29 4.61
CA ASP A 177 -20.36 -8.08 5.34
C ASP A 177 -19.98 -6.81 4.56
N ASP A 178 -18.84 -6.81 3.90
CA ASP A 178 -18.41 -5.71 3.03
C ASP A 178 -19.33 -5.56 1.81
N GLU A 179 -19.75 -6.68 1.22
CA GLU A 179 -20.74 -6.69 0.12
C GLU A 179 -22.10 -6.14 0.58
N ALA A 180 -22.53 -6.48 1.79
CA ALA A 180 -23.76 -5.94 2.36
C ALA A 180 -23.67 -4.43 2.61
N GLU A 181 -22.54 -3.94 3.17
CA GLU A 181 -22.25 -2.51 3.34
C GLU A 181 -22.27 -1.79 1.98
N HIS A 182 -21.59 -2.36 1.00
CA HIS A 182 -21.54 -1.81 -0.35
C HIS A 182 -22.92 -1.74 -1.01
N ALA A 183 -23.70 -2.82 -0.96
CA ALA A 183 -25.06 -2.84 -1.51
C ALA A 183 -25.96 -1.78 -0.86
N ALA A 184 -25.87 -1.62 0.47
CA ALA A 184 -26.61 -0.57 1.19
C ALA A 184 -26.17 0.83 0.73
N THR A 185 -24.87 1.06 0.54
CA THR A 185 -24.31 2.33 0.04
C THR A 185 -24.83 2.64 -1.37
N LEU A 186 -24.78 1.66 -2.29
CA LEU A 186 -25.31 1.83 -3.64
C LEU A 186 -26.80 2.22 -3.62
N ALA A 187 -27.60 1.50 -2.83
CA ALA A 187 -29.04 1.75 -2.73
C ALA A 187 -29.36 3.14 -2.13
N ALA A 188 -28.65 3.53 -1.07
CA ALA A 188 -28.86 4.82 -0.39
C ALA A 188 -28.59 6.03 -1.29
N HIS A 189 -27.66 5.88 -2.25
CA HIS A 189 -27.21 6.99 -3.11
C HIS A 189 -27.59 6.82 -4.58
N GLY A 190 -28.35 5.79 -4.94
CA GLY A 190 -28.78 5.52 -6.32
C GLY A 190 -27.58 5.24 -7.26
N LEU A 191 -26.49 4.67 -6.72
CA LEU A 191 -25.30 4.35 -7.51
C LEU A 191 -25.48 3.02 -8.25
N VAL A 192 -24.98 2.97 -9.48
CA VAL A 192 -25.06 1.77 -10.32
C VAL A 192 -23.62 1.29 -10.63
N PRO A 193 -23.28 0.01 -10.41
CA PRO A 193 -21.97 -0.53 -10.73
C PRO A 193 -21.55 -0.21 -12.18
N GLY A 194 -20.31 0.20 -12.35
CA GLY A 194 -19.76 0.63 -13.65
C GLY A 194 -20.21 2.01 -14.14
N ARG A 195 -21.10 2.72 -13.41
CA ARG A 195 -21.67 4.01 -13.82
C ARG A 195 -21.30 5.15 -12.86
N TYR A 196 -20.31 4.96 -12.03
CA TYR A 196 -19.78 6.02 -11.16
C TYR A 196 -18.26 6.04 -11.17
N ALA A 197 -17.70 7.24 -11.00
CA ALA A 197 -16.26 7.47 -10.79
C ALA A 197 -16.01 7.81 -9.33
N VAL A 198 -14.91 7.31 -8.78
CA VAL A 198 -14.48 7.63 -7.42
C VAL A 198 -13.34 8.65 -7.46
N LEU A 199 -13.49 9.75 -6.75
CA LEU A 199 -12.42 10.71 -6.47
C LEU A 199 -11.91 10.50 -5.04
N HIS A 200 -10.59 10.30 -4.87
CA HIS A 200 -9.97 10.17 -3.55
C HIS A 200 -8.90 11.27 -3.35
N PRO A 201 -9.31 12.48 -2.94
CA PRO A 201 -8.41 13.64 -2.89
C PRO A 201 -7.51 13.66 -1.66
N GLY A 202 -7.77 12.79 -0.67
CA GLY A 202 -7.00 12.67 0.55
C GLY A 202 -5.59 12.12 0.34
N ALA A 203 -4.71 12.43 1.26
CA ALA A 203 -3.39 11.80 1.45
C ALA A 203 -2.84 12.16 2.83
N SER A 204 -2.03 11.28 3.42
CA SER A 204 -1.40 11.52 4.72
C SER A 204 -0.45 12.72 4.73
N ALA A 205 0.31 12.93 3.64
CA ALA A 205 1.20 14.07 3.48
C ALA A 205 0.57 15.15 2.60
N PRO A 206 0.56 16.43 3.02
CA PRO A 206 0.02 17.52 2.23
C PRO A 206 0.64 17.63 0.83
N THR A 207 1.93 17.35 0.68
CA THR A 207 2.65 17.37 -0.61
C THR A 207 2.18 16.31 -1.59
N ARG A 208 1.45 15.30 -1.14
CA ARG A 208 0.83 14.28 -2.03
C ARG A 208 -0.57 14.68 -2.50
N ARG A 209 -1.17 15.71 -1.92
CA ARG A 209 -2.53 16.13 -2.26
C ARG A 209 -2.52 17.00 -3.50
N TRP A 210 -3.12 16.52 -4.57
CA TRP A 210 -3.36 17.34 -5.75
C TRP A 210 -4.41 18.40 -5.45
N PRO A 211 -4.35 19.62 -6.03
CA PRO A 211 -5.22 20.73 -5.65
C PRO A 211 -6.72 20.42 -5.82
N VAL A 212 -7.51 20.99 -4.92
CA VAL A 212 -8.97 20.80 -4.81
C VAL A 212 -9.70 21.19 -6.09
N ASP A 213 -9.36 22.35 -6.66
CA ASP A 213 -9.92 22.87 -7.91
C ASP A 213 -9.66 21.94 -9.11
N ARG A 214 -8.54 21.25 -9.10
CA ARG A 214 -8.18 20.30 -10.15
C ARG A 214 -8.96 19.01 -10.03
N TYR A 215 -9.18 18.49 -8.81
CA TYR A 215 -10.10 17.37 -8.57
C TYR A 215 -11.53 17.73 -8.98
N ALA A 216 -12.00 18.93 -8.63
CA ALA A 216 -13.33 19.40 -9.00
C ALA A 216 -13.50 19.46 -10.52
N ALA A 217 -12.49 19.96 -11.25
CA ALA A 217 -12.52 20.00 -12.71
C ALA A 217 -12.60 18.60 -13.34
N VAL A 218 -11.87 17.62 -12.78
CA VAL A 218 -11.96 16.21 -13.24
C VAL A 218 -13.33 15.63 -12.91
N GLY A 219 -13.86 15.88 -11.72
CA GLY A 219 -15.20 15.42 -11.31
C GLY A 219 -16.29 15.98 -12.24
N ASP A 220 -16.25 17.29 -12.54
CA ASP A 220 -17.17 17.92 -13.49
C ASP A 220 -17.07 17.32 -14.90
N ALA A 221 -15.86 17.00 -15.36
CA ALA A 221 -15.64 16.40 -16.67
C ALA A 221 -16.23 14.98 -16.74
N LEU A 222 -16.01 14.15 -15.70
CA LEU A 222 -16.55 12.78 -15.63
C LEU A 222 -18.08 12.77 -15.45
N ALA A 223 -18.63 13.75 -14.71
CA ALA A 223 -20.08 13.93 -14.61
C ALA A 223 -20.71 14.31 -15.96
N ALA A 224 -20.05 15.16 -16.75
CA ALA A 224 -20.49 15.51 -18.11
C ALA A 224 -20.51 14.31 -19.05
N ASP A 225 -19.69 13.29 -18.80
CA ASP A 225 -19.67 12.03 -19.52
C ASP A 225 -20.76 11.03 -19.01
N GLY A 226 -21.60 11.43 -18.06
CA GLY A 226 -22.71 10.63 -17.52
C GLY A 226 -22.35 9.69 -16.38
N LEU A 227 -21.18 9.85 -15.76
CA LEU A 227 -20.82 9.13 -14.55
C LEU A 227 -21.30 9.85 -13.29
N ALA A 228 -21.90 9.14 -12.34
CA ALA A 228 -22.06 9.70 -10.99
C ALA A 228 -20.68 9.88 -10.35
N VAL A 229 -20.48 10.99 -9.62
CA VAL A 229 -19.20 11.24 -8.97
C VAL A 229 -19.33 10.97 -7.47
N VAL A 230 -18.43 10.16 -6.95
CA VAL A 230 -18.35 9.78 -5.55
C VAL A 230 -17.01 10.26 -5.00
N VAL A 231 -17.03 11.05 -3.91
CA VAL A 231 -15.82 11.48 -3.22
C VAL A 231 -15.62 10.61 -1.99
N THR A 232 -14.40 10.09 -1.81
CA THR A 232 -14.05 9.20 -0.70
C THR A 232 -12.81 9.70 0.04
N GLY A 233 -12.63 9.24 1.27
CA GLY A 233 -11.50 9.56 2.13
C GLY A 233 -11.71 8.97 3.52
N VAL A 234 -10.67 8.99 4.36
CA VAL A 234 -10.82 8.68 5.78
C VAL A 234 -11.44 9.86 6.53
N ALA A 235 -12.00 9.64 7.72
CA ALA A 235 -12.69 10.68 8.49
C ALA A 235 -11.84 11.94 8.73
N THR A 236 -10.50 11.80 8.85
CA THR A 236 -9.57 12.92 9.02
C THR A 236 -9.34 13.73 7.75
N GLU A 237 -9.85 13.28 6.61
CA GLU A 237 -9.74 13.96 5.30
C GLU A 237 -11.02 14.68 4.90
N ARG A 238 -12.02 14.72 5.79
CA ARG A 238 -13.34 15.32 5.53
C ARG A 238 -13.26 16.76 5.01
N ASP A 239 -12.32 17.55 5.53
CA ASP A 239 -12.14 18.94 5.11
C ASP A 239 -11.72 19.05 3.63
N VAL A 240 -10.76 18.24 3.20
CA VAL A 240 -10.32 18.26 1.80
C VAL A 240 -11.40 17.73 0.86
N SER A 241 -12.11 16.68 1.23
CA SER A 241 -13.22 16.12 0.45
C SER A 241 -14.38 17.08 0.30
N ALA A 242 -14.82 17.71 1.41
CA ALA A 242 -15.88 18.71 1.38
C ALA A 242 -15.54 19.92 0.50
N ARG A 243 -14.27 20.33 0.48
CA ARG A 243 -13.80 21.41 -0.41
C ARG A 243 -13.83 21.00 -1.88
N VAL A 244 -13.53 19.74 -2.22
CA VAL A 244 -13.67 19.24 -3.60
C VAL A 244 -15.12 19.26 -4.02
N VAL A 245 -16.02 18.71 -3.19
CA VAL A 245 -17.48 18.71 -3.47
C VAL A 245 -18.01 20.14 -3.64
N ALA A 246 -17.62 21.07 -2.76
CA ALA A 246 -18.05 22.49 -2.86
C ALA A 246 -17.49 23.21 -4.07
N ALA A 247 -16.33 22.79 -4.63
CA ALA A 247 -15.73 23.39 -5.80
C ALA A 247 -16.29 22.81 -7.11
N MET A 248 -16.93 21.64 -7.08
CA MET A 248 -17.59 21.04 -8.24
C MET A 248 -18.88 21.80 -8.62
N ARG A 249 -19.17 21.84 -9.91
CA ARG A 249 -20.43 22.34 -10.47
C ARG A 249 -21.48 21.23 -10.56
N ALA A 250 -21.04 20.03 -10.88
CA ALA A 250 -21.88 18.85 -10.90
C ALA A 250 -22.12 18.31 -9.48
N PRO A 251 -23.27 17.66 -9.21
CA PRO A 251 -23.50 17.02 -7.93
C PRO A 251 -22.52 15.87 -7.72
N ALA A 252 -22.06 15.69 -6.47
CA ALA A 252 -21.23 14.57 -6.06
C ALA A 252 -21.73 13.97 -4.75
N VAL A 253 -21.56 12.67 -4.57
CA VAL A 253 -21.85 11.94 -3.33
C VAL A 253 -20.60 11.95 -2.46
N ASP A 254 -20.64 12.53 -1.26
CA ASP A 254 -19.54 12.50 -0.30
C ASP A 254 -19.67 11.30 0.65
N LEU A 255 -18.81 10.31 0.46
CA LEU A 255 -18.70 9.11 1.32
C LEU A 255 -17.46 9.15 2.23
N THR A 256 -16.90 10.33 2.48
CA THR A 256 -15.69 10.46 3.32
C THR A 256 -15.94 10.02 4.75
N GLY A 257 -15.26 8.97 5.19
CA GLY A 257 -15.42 8.35 6.49
C GLY A 257 -16.76 7.61 6.67
N ALA A 258 -17.49 7.35 5.60
CA ALA A 258 -18.77 6.66 5.62
C ALA A 258 -18.66 5.17 5.29
N THR A 259 -17.51 4.71 4.76
CA THR A 259 -17.28 3.30 4.43
C THR A 259 -16.20 2.69 5.31
N GLY A 260 -16.35 1.43 5.65
CA GLY A 260 -15.26 0.57 6.13
C GLY A 260 -14.23 0.32 5.03
N LEU A 261 -13.09 -0.29 5.40
CA LEU A 261 -12.04 -0.60 4.41
C LEU A 261 -12.53 -1.58 3.34
N GLY A 262 -13.31 -2.59 3.72
CA GLY A 262 -13.86 -3.56 2.78
C GLY A 262 -14.99 -2.99 1.93
N GLY A 263 -15.87 -2.15 2.50
CA GLY A 263 -16.89 -1.40 1.74
C GLY A 263 -16.25 -0.47 0.70
N LEU A 264 -15.15 0.23 1.05
CA LEU A 264 -14.37 1.00 0.09
C LEU A 264 -13.77 0.10 -1.01
N ALA A 265 -13.26 -1.07 -0.65
CA ALA A 265 -12.70 -2.02 -1.61
C ALA A 265 -13.76 -2.47 -2.64
N ALA A 266 -14.97 -2.83 -2.18
CA ALA A 266 -16.09 -3.19 -3.06
C ALA A 266 -16.55 -1.99 -3.91
N LEU A 267 -16.61 -0.80 -3.33
CA LEU A 267 -16.96 0.44 -4.05
C LEU A 267 -15.94 0.73 -5.17
N LEU A 268 -14.64 0.55 -4.91
CA LEU A 268 -13.60 0.73 -5.93
C LEU A 268 -13.68 -0.35 -7.01
N ARG A 269 -13.89 -1.61 -6.65
CA ARG A 269 -14.03 -2.72 -7.58
C ARG A 269 -15.11 -2.46 -8.61
N ASP A 270 -16.24 -1.96 -8.18
CA ASP A 270 -17.45 -1.76 -9.00
C ASP A 270 -17.51 -0.35 -9.61
N SER A 271 -16.53 0.51 -9.37
CA SER A 271 -16.43 1.82 -10.03
C SER A 271 -16.00 1.69 -11.50
N ALA A 272 -16.39 2.65 -12.32
CA ALA A 272 -15.86 2.80 -13.68
C ALA A 272 -14.35 3.11 -13.62
N VAL A 273 -13.95 4.00 -12.71
CA VAL A 273 -12.56 4.41 -12.52
C VAL A 273 -12.38 5.09 -11.14
N LEU A 274 -11.21 4.88 -10.52
CA LEU A 274 -10.70 5.70 -9.42
C LEU A 274 -9.80 6.79 -9.99
N VAL A 275 -9.94 8.03 -9.50
CA VAL A 275 -8.96 9.09 -9.65
C VAL A 275 -8.48 9.49 -8.25
N GLY A 276 -7.18 9.34 -7.99
CA GLY A 276 -6.64 9.59 -6.65
C GLY A 276 -5.17 9.99 -6.65
N ASN A 277 -4.66 10.33 -5.48
CA ASN A 277 -3.24 10.55 -5.24
C ASN A 277 -2.50 9.21 -5.08
N ASP A 278 -1.16 9.25 -5.10
CA ASP A 278 -0.29 8.14 -4.69
C ASP A 278 -0.47 7.82 -3.19
N THR A 279 -1.49 7.01 -2.89
CA THR A 279 -1.91 6.63 -1.53
C THR A 279 -2.46 5.21 -1.47
N GLY A 280 -2.90 4.78 -0.28
CA GLY A 280 -3.46 3.45 -0.05
C GLY A 280 -4.65 3.10 -0.94
N SER A 281 -5.47 4.08 -1.34
CA SER A 281 -6.62 3.86 -2.24
C SER A 281 -6.21 3.38 -3.64
N ALA A 282 -5.10 3.89 -4.19
CA ALA A 282 -4.58 3.43 -5.48
C ALA A 282 -4.12 1.96 -5.42
N HIS A 283 -3.46 1.58 -4.31
CA HIS A 283 -3.05 0.20 -4.07
C HIS A 283 -4.24 -0.72 -3.83
N LEU A 284 -5.26 -0.24 -3.11
CA LEU A 284 -6.50 -0.99 -2.89
C LEU A 284 -7.23 -1.22 -4.22
N ALA A 285 -7.32 -0.19 -5.08
CA ALA A 285 -7.91 -0.33 -6.41
C ALA A 285 -7.20 -1.41 -7.23
N ALA A 286 -5.86 -1.43 -7.20
CA ALA A 286 -5.10 -2.49 -7.87
C ALA A 286 -5.37 -3.88 -7.27
N ALA A 287 -5.49 -3.97 -5.94
CA ALA A 287 -5.72 -5.22 -5.25
C ALA A 287 -7.12 -5.83 -5.51
N VAL A 288 -8.12 -4.99 -5.83
CA VAL A 288 -9.47 -5.45 -6.19
C VAL A 288 -9.73 -5.46 -7.70
N GLY A 289 -8.69 -5.24 -8.52
CA GLY A 289 -8.78 -5.24 -9.98
C GLY A 289 -9.54 -4.04 -10.58
N ALA A 290 -9.73 -2.96 -9.83
CA ALA A 290 -10.34 -1.73 -10.30
C ALA A 290 -9.42 -0.98 -11.29
N ARG A 291 -10.01 -0.09 -12.09
CA ARG A 291 -9.28 0.83 -12.96
C ARG A 291 -8.90 2.10 -12.18
N SER A 292 -7.69 2.62 -12.37
CA SER A 292 -7.26 3.80 -11.63
C SER A 292 -6.38 4.76 -12.42
N VAL A 293 -6.59 6.05 -12.19
CA VAL A 293 -5.67 7.12 -12.54
C VAL A 293 -5.07 7.66 -11.25
N THR A 294 -3.76 7.56 -11.11
CA THR A 294 -3.04 7.99 -9.91
C THR A 294 -2.17 9.20 -10.24
N VAL A 295 -2.40 10.30 -9.52
CA VAL A 295 -1.58 11.51 -9.61
C VAL A 295 -0.39 11.35 -8.67
N PHE A 296 0.79 11.26 -9.24
CA PHE A 296 2.06 11.28 -8.53
C PHE A 296 2.56 12.72 -8.47
N LEU A 297 2.85 13.22 -7.28
CA LEU A 297 3.47 14.53 -7.11
C LEU A 297 4.91 14.37 -6.58
N PRO A 298 5.13 14.08 -5.26
CA PRO A 298 6.46 13.77 -4.77
C PRO A 298 6.80 12.28 -4.90
N GLY A 299 5.81 11.42 -5.11
CA GLY A 299 5.99 9.96 -5.15
C GLY A 299 6.87 9.49 -6.29
N ASP A 300 7.54 8.37 -6.10
CA ASP A 300 8.34 7.70 -7.12
C ASP A 300 7.46 6.70 -7.91
N PRO A 301 7.11 6.97 -9.17
CA PRO A 301 6.25 6.10 -9.96
C PRO A 301 6.92 4.77 -10.30
N VAL A 302 8.25 4.69 -10.37
CA VAL A 302 8.96 3.40 -10.57
C VAL A 302 8.67 2.46 -9.40
N ARG A 303 8.60 3.02 -8.21
CA ARG A 303 8.37 2.26 -6.99
C ARG A 303 6.89 1.92 -6.76
N TRP A 304 5.97 2.86 -7.06
CA TRP A 304 4.61 2.79 -6.55
C TRP A 304 3.51 2.72 -7.61
N ALA A 305 3.80 3.07 -8.89
CA ALA A 305 2.79 2.99 -9.93
C ALA A 305 2.52 1.54 -10.33
N HIS A 306 1.24 1.17 -10.33
CA HIS A 306 0.85 -0.18 -10.72
C HIS A 306 1.01 -0.37 -12.23
N PRO A 307 1.64 -1.50 -12.64
CA PRO A 307 1.76 -1.85 -14.04
C PRO A 307 0.43 -2.34 -14.62
N GLY A 308 0.34 -2.34 -15.95
CA GLY A 308 -0.76 -2.93 -16.69
C GLY A 308 -1.78 -1.92 -17.24
N PRO A 309 -2.70 -2.41 -18.08
CA PRO A 309 -3.57 -1.55 -18.87
C PRO A 309 -4.68 -0.87 -18.04
N ARG A 310 -4.96 -1.36 -16.83
CA ARG A 310 -6.00 -0.82 -15.93
C ARG A 310 -5.57 0.39 -15.12
N HIS A 311 -4.28 0.75 -15.16
CA HIS A 311 -3.71 1.80 -14.32
C HIS A 311 -2.96 2.84 -15.15
N ARG A 312 -3.14 4.11 -14.81
CA ARG A 312 -2.41 5.23 -15.39
C ARG A 312 -1.77 6.05 -14.28
N ALA A 313 -0.48 6.31 -14.40
CA ALA A 313 0.25 7.22 -13.52
C ALA A 313 0.47 8.55 -14.25
N LEU A 314 -0.04 9.63 -13.68
CA LEU A 314 0.20 10.99 -14.14
C LEU A 314 1.27 11.63 -13.26
N THR A 315 2.38 12.05 -13.86
CA THR A 315 3.56 12.56 -13.15
C THR A 315 3.84 14.01 -13.52
N PRO A 316 4.37 14.82 -12.60
CA PRO A 316 4.72 16.19 -12.87
C PRO A 316 5.96 16.28 -13.75
N THR A 317 6.03 17.34 -14.55
CA THR A 317 7.19 17.65 -15.41
C THR A 317 8.16 18.63 -14.74
N VAL A 318 8.61 18.28 -13.52
CA VAL A 318 9.54 19.10 -12.74
C VAL A 318 10.78 18.31 -12.35
N ALA A 319 11.94 18.94 -12.34
CA ALA A 319 13.22 18.27 -12.04
C ALA A 319 13.35 17.78 -10.60
N CYS A 320 12.51 18.27 -9.67
CA CYS A 320 12.53 17.87 -8.26
C CYS A 320 11.62 16.68 -7.92
N ALA A 321 10.96 16.06 -8.89
CA ALA A 321 10.21 14.82 -8.68
C ALA A 321 11.02 13.61 -9.21
N PRO A 322 11.06 12.50 -8.46
CA PRO A 322 10.48 12.27 -7.13
C PRO A 322 11.16 13.08 -6.01
N CYS A 323 10.40 13.42 -4.96
CA CYS A 323 10.80 14.38 -3.93
C CYS A 323 10.61 13.80 -2.52
N PRO A 324 11.59 13.94 -1.59
CA PRO A 324 11.48 13.42 -0.24
C PRO A 324 10.74 14.37 0.73
N HIS A 325 10.40 15.58 0.33
CA HIS A 325 9.85 16.59 1.22
C HIS A 325 8.39 16.35 1.59
N LEU A 326 8.08 16.40 2.89
CA LEU A 326 6.71 16.35 3.41
C LEU A 326 6.01 17.73 3.35
N ALA A 327 6.79 18.81 3.28
CA ALA A 327 6.33 20.18 3.02
C ALA A 327 7.19 20.76 1.91
N CYS A 328 6.56 21.34 0.89
CA CYS A 328 7.27 21.86 -0.27
C CYS A 328 7.92 23.22 0.03
N PRO A 329 9.24 23.39 -0.18
CA PRO A 329 9.93 24.65 0.06
C PRO A 329 9.79 25.65 -1.11
N ILE A 330 9.20 25.24 -2.26
CA ILE A 330 9.14 26.02 -3.51
C ILE A 330 7.72 26.09 -4.10
N GLU A 331 6.73 26.42 -3.29
CA GLU A 331 5.35 26.74 -3.74
C GLU A 331 4.61 25.58 -4.43
N PHE A 332 5.00 24.35 -4.21
CA PHE A 332 4.29 23.15 -4.69
C PHE A 332 4.06 23.11 -6.21
N ARG A 333 5.06 23.54 -6.98
CA ARG A 333 4.98 23.66 -8.46
C ARG A 333 4.65 22.35 -9.18
N CYS A 334 5.09 21.22 -8.67
CA CYS A 334 4.77 19.91 -9.25
C CYS A 334 3.25 19.69 -9.39
N ALA A 335 2.45 20.16 -8.42
CA ALA A 335 1.01 20.04 -8.48
C ALA A 335 0.37 20.82 -9.64
N LEU A 336 1.03 21.88 -10.11
CA LEU A 336 0.53 22.74 -11.18
C LEU A 336 0.85 22.18 -12.58
N THR A 337 1.78 21.25 -12.71
CA THR A 337 2.19 20.70 -14.03
C THR A 337 1.40 19.45 -14.43
N VAL A 338 0.59 18.87 -13.56
CA VAL A 338 -0.34 17.79 -13.91
C VAL A 338 -1.67 18.42 -14.30
N ASP A 339 -2.04 18.37 -15.58
CA ASP A 339 -3.25 19.02 -16.11
C ASP A 339 -4.51 18.20 -15.78
N PRO A 340 -5.59 18.82 -15.28
CA PRO A 340 -6.88 18.14 -15.09
C PRO A 340 -7.44 17.54 -16.38
N ALA A 341 -7.19 18.14 -17.54
CA ALA A 341 -7.63 17.59 -18.82
C ALA A 341 -6.95 16.26 -19.14
N ASP A 342 -5.65 16.12 -18.85
CA ASP A 342 -4.92 14.86 -19.05
C ASP A 342 -5.42 13.78 -18.08
N VAL A 343 -5.69 14.14 -16.81
CA VAL A 343 -6.24 13.23 -15.81
C VAL A 343 -7.64 12.76 -16.21
N ALA A 344 -8.51 13.67 -16.65
CA ALA A 344 -9.86 13.34 -17.12
C ALA A 344 -9.81 12.50 -18.41
N GLY A 345 -8.90 12.82 -19.35
CA GLY A 345 -8.67 12.02 -20.55
C GLY A 345 -8.30 10.59 -20.25
N ALA A 346 -7.29 10.38 -19.38
CA ALA A 346 -6.87 9.06 -18.92
C ALA A 346 -8.01 8.29 -18.19
N ALA A 347 -8.80 9.01 -17.39
CA ALA A 347 -9.95 8.40 -16.70
C ALA A 347 -11.04 7.96 -17.69
N ARG A 348 -11.33 8.74 -18.73
CA ARG A 348 -12.28 8.37 -19.80
C ARG A 348 -11.82 7.13 -20.56
N GLU A 349 -10.55 7.09 -20.96
CA GLU A 349 -9.97 5.93 -21.64
C GLU A 349 -10.13 4.65 -20.82
N LEU A 350 -9.88 4.73 -19.51
CA LEU A 350 -10.03 3.59 -18.62
C LEU A 350 -11.49 3.25 -18.36
N ALA A 351 -12.39 4.23 -18.25
CA ALA A 351 -13.81 4.00 -17.98
C ALA A 351 -14.59 3.47 -19.19
N ALA A 352 -14.02 3.59 -20.40
CA ALA A 352 -14.64 3.01 -21.60
C ALA A 352 -14.85 1.48 -21.43
N PRO A 353 -15.97 0.94 -21.94
CA PRO A 353 -16.35 -0.47 -21.79
C PRO A 353 -15.36 -1.44 -22.46
#